data_5afa66de97798520121f1202c331a569
#
_entry.id   5afa66de97798520121f1202c331a569
#
_cell.length_a   1.000
_cell.length_b   1.000
_cell.length_c   1.000
_cell.angle_alpha   90.00
_cell.angle_beta   90.00
_cell.angle_gamma   90.00
#
_symmetry.space_group_name_H-M   'P 1'
#
loop_
_entity.id
_entity.type
_entity.pdbx_description
1 polymer ?
#
loop_
_entity_poly.entity_id
_entity_poly.type
_entity_poly.pdbx_seq_one_letter_code
_entity_poly.pdbx_strand_id
1 'polypeptide(L)'
;MRPEAKLELHWKAIPDDTDVLITHCPPLSIGDYAKHSHLHRGSPSLYWEVVERIKPKIHCFGHIHNGYGTKVIENTTFINAALADDHNQIINQPILVEFIDEKVNVIN
;
A
#
# COMPACT_ATOMS: atom_id res chain seq x y z
N MET A 1 13.81 -5.06 9.37
CA MET A 1 12.72 -4.07 9.38
C MET A 1 12.91 -3.12 10.54
N ARG A 2 12.63 -1.84 10.33
CA ARG A 2 12.74 -0.85 11.40
C ARG A 2 11.64 -1.03 12.43
N PRO A 3 11.91 -0.74 13.71
CA PRO A 3 10.85 -0.73 14.73
C PRO A 3 9.73 0.24 14.38
N GLU A 4 8.51 -0.10 14.75
CA GLU A 4 7.32 0.69 14.41
C GLU A 4 7.43 2.15 14.88
N ALA A 5 8.00 2.39 16.06
CA ALA A 5 8.17 3.75 16.57
C ALA A 5 9.05 4.61 15.66
N LYS A 6 10.09 4.02 15.04
CA LYS A 6 10.95 4.74 14.09
C LYS A 6 10.24 4.97 12.78
N LEU A 7 9.46 4.00 12.31
CA LEU A 7 8.66 4.15 11.11
C LEU A 7 7.64 5.28 11.26
N GLU A 8 7.01 5.36 12.41
CA GLU A 8 6.03 6.40 12.68
C GLU A 8 6.60 7.81 12.49
N LEU A 9 7.84 8.04 12.89
CA LEU A 9 8.50 9.34 12.69
C LEU A 9 8.63 9.66 11.19
N HIS A 10 8.97 8.67 10.38
CA HIS A 10 9.07 8.84 8.93
C HIS A 10 7.70 9.11 8.31
N TRP A 11 6.66 8.37 8.73
CA TRP A 11 5.32 8.57 8.21
C TRP A 11 4.79 9.96 8.52
N LYS A 12 5.07 10.48 9.71
CA LYS A 12 4.63 11.82 10.11
C LYS A 12 5.25 12.93 9.26
N ALA A 13 6.39 12.67 8.65
CA ALA A 13 7.05 13.65 7.78
C ALA A 13 6.44 13.72 6.37
N ILE A 14 5.53 12.80 6.01
CA ILE A 14 4.87 12.83 4.71
C ILE A 14 3.94 14.05 4.63
N PRO A 15 4.05 14.88 3.58
CA PRO A 15 3.18 16.06 3.46
C PRO A 15 1.69 15.70 3.38
N ASP A 16 0.84 16.53 3.99
CA ASP A 16 -0.61 16.31 4.03
C ASP A 16 -1.25 16.32 2.64
N ASP A 17 -0.65 17.02 1.69
CA ASP A 17 -1.18 17.19 0.34
C ASP A 17 -0.61 16.20 -0.68
N THR A 18 -0.05 15.10 -0.22
CA THR A 18 0.49 14.06 -1.10
C THR A 18 -0.64 13.39 -1.88
N ASP A 19 -0.56 13.38 -3.20
CA ASP A 19 -1.53 12.74 -4.07
C ASP A 19 -1.20 11.28 -4.34
N VAL A 20 0.08 10.97 -4.58
CA VAL A 20 0.55 9.61 -4.82
C VAL A 20 1.63 9.30 -3.81
N LEU A 21 1.38 8.26 -3.03
CA LEU A 21 2.32 7.80 -2.01
C LEU A 21 2.82 6.40 -2.37
N ILE A 22 4.11 6.21 -2.28
CA ILE A 22 4.75 4.91 -2.52
C ILE A 22 5.55 4.53 -1.29
N THR A 23 5.23 3.38 -0.70
CA THR A 23 5.97 2.84 0.43
C THR A 23 6.38 1.40 0.13
N HIS A 24 7.39 0.90 0.82
CA HIS A 24 7.78 -0.50 0.66
C HIS A 24 6.73 -1.42 1.25
N CYS A 25 6.32 -1.18 2.49
CA CYS A 25 5.37 -2.04 3.20
C CYS A 25 3.94 -1.47 3.10
N PRO A 26 2.92 -2.34 3.23
CA PRO A 26 1.52 -1.89 3.27
C PRO A 26 1.15 -1.30 4.63
N PRO A 27 0.05 -0.52 4.66
CA PRO A 27 -0.60 -0.20 5.93
C PRO A 27 -1.29 -1.45 6.51
N LEU A 28 -1.49 -1.47 7.82
CA LEU A 28 -2.13 -2.61 8.48
C LEU A 28 -3.51 -2.87 7.88
N SER A 29 -3.82 -4.14 7.64
CA SER A 29 -5.11 -4.64 7.14
C SER A 29 -5.42 -4.30 5.68
N ILE A 30 -4.51 -3.66 4.96
CA ILE A 30 -4.73 -3.30 3.55
C ILE A 30 -3.67 -4.00 2.69
N GLY A 31 -4.08 -5.10 2.04
CA GLY A 31 -3.19 -5.87 1.16
C GLY A 31 -1.97 -6.41 1.89
N ASP A 32 -2.08 -6.71 3.18
CA ASP A 32 -0.96 -7.03 4.06
C ASP A 32 -0.98 -8.44 4.64
N TYR A 33 -1.96 -9.25 4.27
CA TYR A 33 -2.08 -10.59 4.84
C TYR A 33 -0.97 -11.51 4.30
N ALA A 34 -0.13 -12.01 5.19
CA ALA A 34 0.93 -12.95 4.85
C ALA A 34 0.42 -14.37 5.12
N LYS A 35 0.13 -15.10 4.05
CA LYS A 35 -0.51 -16.42 4.12
C LYS A 35 0.29 -17.44 4.94
N HIS A 36 1.61 -17.45 4.78
CA HIS A 36 2.48 -18.41 5.46
C HIS A 36 2.51 -18.23 6.98
N SER A 37 2.28 -17.02 7.48
CA SER A 37 2.26 -16.74 8.92
C SER A 37 0.85 -16.54 9.47
N HIS A 38 -0.17 -16.45 8.60
CA HIS A 38 -1.56 -16.17 8.95
C HIS A 38 -1.70 -14.84 9.71
N LEU A 39 -0.87 -13.85 9.39
CA LEU A 39 -0.86 -12.56 10.07
C LEU A 39 -0.94 -11.40 9.07
N HIS A 40 -1.57 -10.31 9.50
CA HIS A 40 -1.48 -9.03 8.82
C HIS A 40 -0.16 -8.38 9.21
N ARG A 41 0.68 -8.08 8.23
CA ARG A 41 2.06 -7.61 8.44
C ARG A 41 2.25 -6.13 8.20
N GLY A 42 1.17 -5.42 7.91
CA GLY A 42 1.26 -4.00 7.62
C GLY A 42 1.55 -3.14 8.84
N SER A 43 1.92 -1.89 8.59
CA SER A 43 2.25 -0.92 9.62
C SER A 43 1.00 -0.25 10.17
N PRO A 44 0.72 -0.36 11.49
CA PRO A 44 -0.43 0.33 12.08
C PRO A 44 -0.27 1.85 12.07
N SER A 45 0.93 2.38 12.27
CA SER A 45 1.15 3.83 12.23
C SER A 45 0.98 4.37 10.80
N LEU A 46 1.40 3.61 9.80
CA LEU A 46 1.17 4.00 8.40
C LEU A 46 -0.33 4.04 8.08
N TYR A 47 -1.09 3.06 8.58
CA TYR A 47 -2.54 3.04 8.41
C TYR A 47 -3.18 4.36 8.88
N TRP A 48 -2.84 4.81 10.10
CA TRP A 48 -3.38 6.04 10.65
C TRP A 48 -3.04 7.25 9.80
N GLU A 49 -1.78 7.36 9.39
CA GLU A 49 -1.35 8.52 8.59
C GLU A 49 -2.01 8.55 7.23
N VAL A 50 -2.12 7.41 6.56
CA VAL A 50 -2.68 7.35 5.21
C VAL A 50 -4.20 7.49 5.21
N VAL A 51 -4.88 6.76 6.09
CA VAL A 51 -6.35 6.71 6.10
C VAL A 51 -6.96 7.94 6.77
N GLU A 52 -6.33 8.45 7.82
CA GLU A 52 -6.92 9.52 8.63
C GLU A 52 -6.38 10.92 8.31
N ARG A 53 -5.11 11.04 7.89
CA ARG A 53 -4.49 12.35 7.67
C ARG A 53 -4.23 12.67 6.20
N ILE A 54 -3.38 11.86 5.53
CA ILE A 54 -2.91 12.17 4.17
C ILE A 54 -4.01 11.99 3.14
N LYS A 55 -4.70 10.87 3.19
CA LYS A 55 -5.78 10.50 2.25
C LYS A 55 -5.36 10.70 0.79
N PRO A 56 -4.25 10.07 0.35
CA PRO A 56 -3.77 10.25 -1.01
C PRO A 56 -4.78 9.66 -2.00
N LYS A 57 -4.69 10.05 -3.26
CA LYS A 57 -5.51 9.43 -4.31
C LYS A 57 -5.05 8.01 -4.58
N ILE A 58 -3.73 7.79 -4.54
CA ILE A 58 -3.13 6.48 -4.80
C ILE A 58 -2.09 6.19 -3.72
N HIS A 59 -2.13 4.99 -3.16
CA HIS A 59 -1.07 4.50 -2.28
C HIS A 59 -0.59 3.14 -2.80
N CYS A 60 0.64 3.11 -3.34
CA CYS A 60 1.26 1.90 -3.87
C CYS A 60 2.25 1.32 -2.88
N PHE A 61 2.27 0.01 -2.75
CA PHE A 61 3.21 -0.72 -1.91
C PHE A 61 3.40 -2.14 -2.48
N GLY A 62 4.24 -2.92 -1.85
CA GLY A 62 4.49 -4.31 -2.24
C GLY A 62 4.82 -5.15 -1.03
N HIS A 63 5.94 -5.86 -1.08
CA HIS A 63 6.52 -6.65 0.01
C HIS A 63 5.67 -7.86 0.42
N ILE A 64 4.39 -7.72 0.69
CA ILE A 64 3.52 -8.83 1.09
C ILE A 64 2.95 -9.47 -0.18
N HIS A 65 3.56 -10.56 -0.62
CA HIS A 65 3.28 -11.19 -1.91
C HIS A 65 1.85 -11.69 -2.04
N ASN A 66 1.26 -12.18 -0.96
CA ASN A 66 -0.11 -12.68 -0.98
C ASN A 66 -1.17 -11.57 -1.08
N GLY A 67 -0.77 -10.33 -0.91
CA GLY A 67 -1.70 -9.19 -0.89
C GLY A 67 -1.87 -8.50 -2.23
N TYR A 68 -1.33 -9.04 -3.31
CA TYR A 68 -1.40 -8.44 -4.65
C TYR A 68 -2.84 -8.06 -5.01
N GLY A 69 -3.01 -6.86 -5.56
CA GLY A 69 -4.29 -6.39 -6.02
C GLY A 69 -4.59 -4.96 -5.59
N THR A 70 -5.84 -4.57 -5.75
CA THR A 70 -6.30 -3.21 -5.46
C THR A 70 -7.46 -3.20 -4.50
N LYS A 71 -7.58 -2.11 -3.74
CA LYS A 71 -8.69 -1.88 -2.82
C LYS A 71 -8.94 -0.38 -2.72
N VAL A 72 -10.20 0.02 -2.75
CA VAL A 72 -10.58 1.42 -2.58
C VAL A 72 -11.20 1.62 -1.21
N ILE A 73 -10.67 2.57 -0.46
CA ILE A 73 -11.25 3.00 0.82
C ILE A 73 -11.46 4.50 0.71
N GLU A 74 -12.71 4.93 0.78
CA GLU A 74 -13.10 6.32 0.54
C GLU A 74 -12.55 6.80 -0.82
N ASN A 75 -11.65 7.77 -0.83
CA ASN A 75 -11.10 8.32 -2.07
C ASN A 75 -9.67 7.84 -2.37
N THR A 76 -9.17 6.86 -1.62
CA THR A 76 -7.83 6.32 -1.83
C THR A 76 -7.89 4.96 -2.49
N THR A 77 -7.18 4.82 -3.60
CA THR A 77 -6.97 3.51 -4.24
C THR A 77 -5.66 2.94 -3.73
N PHE A 78 -5.75 1.84 -2.98
CA PHE A 78 -4.60 1.12 -2.46
C PHE A 78 -4.20 0.03 -3.43
N ILE A 79 -2.91 -0.05 -3.75
CA ILE A 79 -2.38 -0.99 -4.73
C ILE A 79 -1.22 -1.75 -4.11
N ASN A 80 -1.39 -3.06 -3.95
CA ASN A 80 -0.26 -3.94 -3.68
C ASN A 80 0.22 -4.47 -5.03
N ALA A 81 1.38 -4.00 -5.46
CA ALA A 81 1.92 -4.30 -6.79
C ALA A 81 2.99 -5.40 -6.77
N ALA A 82 2.95 -6.30 -5.78
CA ALA A 82 3.91 -7.38 -5.68
C ALA A 82 3.75 -8.35 -6.86
N LEU A 83 4.78 -8.46 -7.69
CA LEU A 83 4.74 -9.29 -8.90
C LEU A 83 5.05 -10.76 -8.59
N ALA A 84 5.81 -11.04 -7.55
CA ALA A 84 6.30 -12.38 -7.23
C ALA A 84 5.46 -13.07 -6.16
N ASP A 85 5.48 -14.40 -6.18
CA ASP A 85 4.94 -15.20 -5.09
C ASP A 85 6.02 -15.45 -4.02
N ASP A 86 5.71 -16.26 -3.01
CA ASP A 86 6.64 -16.56 -1.91
C ASP A 86 7.82 -17.44 -2.35
N HIS A 87 7.81 -17.95 -3.57
CA HIS A 87 8.90 -18.73 -4.16
C HIS A 87 9.73 -17.89 -5.15
N ASN A 88 9.55 -16.56 -5.13
CA ASN A 88 10.21 -15.63 -6.04
C ASN A 88 9.90 -15.88 -7.51
N GLN A 89 8.76 -16.49 -7.81
CA GLN A 89 8.27 -16.67 -9.16
C GLN A 89 7.40 -15.47 -9.54
N ILE A 90 7.62 -14.90 -10.72
CA ILE A 90 6.81 -13.79 -11.20
C ILE A 90 5.49 -14.35 -11.74
N ILE A 91 4.42 -14.19 -10.98
CA ILE A 91 3.09 -14.74 -11.32
C ILE A 91 2.06 -13.66 -11.57
N ASN A 92 2.33 -12.42 -11.19
CA ASN A 92 1.38 -11.32 -11.32
C ASN A 92 1.82 -10.35 -12.42
N GLN A 93 0.85 -9.63 -12.95
CA GLN A 93 1.09 -8.59 -13.95
C GLN A 93 1.26 -7.23 -13.29
N PRO A 94 2.05 -6.30 -13.87
CA PRO A 94 2.03 -4.92 -13.41
C PRO A 94 0.62 -4.36 -13.46
N ILE A 95 0.25 -3.58 -12.44
CA ILE A 95 -1.06 -2.96 -12.38
C ILE A 95 -0.96 -1.58 -13.05
N LEU A 96 -1.74 -1.39 -14.10
CA LEU A 96 -1.75 -0.15 -14.84
C LEU A 96 -2.86 0.76 -14.30
N VAL A 97 -2.49 1.98 -13.95
CA VAL A 97 -3.40 2.95 -13.33
C VAL A 97 -3.36 4.26 -14.10
N GLU A 98 -4.52 4.82 -14.34
CA GLU A 98 -4.67 6.12 -14.96
C GLU A 98 -5.17 7.12 -13.93
N PHE A 99 -4.54 8.28 -13.85
CA PHE A 99 -4.93 9.34 -12.94
C PHE A 99 -5.22 10.60 -13.75
N ILE A 100 -6.50 10.89 -13.96
CA ILE A 100 -6.97 12.01 -14.78
C ILE A 100 -8.05 12.76 -14.03
N ASP A 101 -7.94 14.09 -13.98
CA ASP A 101 -8.92 14.97 -13.33
C ASP A 101 -9.25 14.52 -11.91
N GLU A 102 -8.22 14.18 -11.13
CA GLU A 102 -8.36 13.73 -9.75
C GLU A 102 -9.03 12.36 -9.60
N LYS A 103 -9.25 11.66 -10.70
CA LYS A 103 -9.86 10.33 -10.69
C LYS A 103 -8.85 9.24 -11.01
N VAL A 104 -8.97 8.13 -10.29
CA VAL A 104 -8.09 6.98 -10.43
C VAL A 104 -8.85 5.84 -11.09
N ASN A 105 -8.33 5.33 -12.20
CA ASN A 105 -8.88 4.17 -12.89
C ASN A 105 -7.83 3.07 -12.97
N VAL A 106 -8.16 1.87 -12.49
CA VAL A 106 -7.33 0.70 -12.69
C VAL A 106 -7.72 0.10 -14.05
N ILE A 107 -6.75 -0.01 -14.95
CA ILE A 107 -7.05 -0.31 -16.36
C ILE A 107 -7.08 -1.80 -16.65
N ASN A 108 -6.28 -2.60 -15.96
CA ASN A 108 -6.20 -4.04 -16.26
C ASN A 108 -7.02 -4.92 -15.32
#